data_ae2a90546fdc1c3e6ae9fb8c9787588b
#
_entry.id   ae2a90546fdc1c3e6ae9fb8c9787588b
#
_cell.length_a   1.000
_cell.length_b   1.000
_cell.length_c   1.000
_cell.angle_alpha   90.00
_cell.angle_beta   90.00
_cell.angle_gamma   90.00
#
_symmetry.space_group_name_H-M   'P 1'
#
loop_
_entity.id
_entity.type
_entity.pdbx_description
1 polymer ?
#
loop_
_entity_poly.entity_id
_entity_poly.type
_entity_poly.pdbx_seq_one_letter_code
_entity_poly.pdbx_strand_id
1 'polypeptide(L)'
;MTVKTLAAACAAAALTAVSLTAPAAADPQLFNGKYDIAGGSDEFYWTVQSTCVTDGCTANIMSNRGWTAVATLTGGKWNFNTSKPDAMVCPDGSFAPIILRYSLDAASLTGIVTADSNGECAGGQVTQVAIQLVKVG
;
A
#
# COMPACT_ATOMS: atom_id res chain seq x y z
N MET A 1 -31.71 1.11 -47.63
CA MET A 1 -31.51 0.95 -47.18
C MET A 1 -30.82 0.97 -46.49
N THR A 2 -30.89 1.13 -46.41
CA THR A 2 -30.34 1.02 -45.75
C THR A 2 -29.94 1.22 -44.85
N VAL A 3 -30.08 1.29 -44.65
CA VAL A 3 -29.69 1.32 -43.79
C VAL A 3 -29.31 1.04 -43.03
N LYS A 4 -29.33 0.88 -43.10
CA LYS A 4 -28.99 0.38 -42.30
C LYS A 4 -28.03 0.29 -41.79
N THR A 5 -27.95 0.34 -42.00
CA THR A 5 -27.05 0.08 -41.50
C THR A 5 -26.40 0.57 -40.80
N LEU A 6 -26.53 0.77 -40.72
CA LEU A 6 -25.87 0.94 -39.98
C LEU A 6 -25.56 0.98 -39.00
N ALA A 7 -25.78 0.90 -38.91
CA ALA A 7 -25.49 0.80 -37.96
C ALA A 7 -24.84 0.43 -37.37
N ALA A 8 -24.82 0.18 -37.57
CA ALA A 8 -24.19 -0.33 -36.93
C ALA A 8 -23.30 0.00 -36.41
N ALA A 9 -23.34 0.33 -36.79
CA ALA A 9 -22.53 0.53 -36.26
C ALA A 9 -22.31 0.94 -35.31
N CYS A 10 -22.74 0.98 -35.23
CA CYS A 10 -22.52 1.21 -34.30
C CYS A 10 -22.29 0.85 -33.56
N ALA A 11 -22.45 0.59 -33.70
CA ALA A 11 -22.25 0.17 -32.90
C ALA A 11 -21.44 0.04 -32.42
N ALA A 12 -21.40 0.04 -32.88
CA ALA A 12 -20.65 -0.19 -32.37
C ALA A 12 -20.07 0.34 -31.70
N ALA A 13 -20.22 0.58 -31.85
CA ALA A 13 -19.67 0.98 -31.14
C ALA A 13 -19.59 0.93 -30.23
N ALA A 14 -19.86 0.71 -30.15
CA ALA A 14 -19.76 0.54 -29.25
C ALA A 14 -19.22 0.12 -28.67
N LEU A 15 -19.09 -0.17 -28.83
CA LEU A 15 -18.59 -0.73 -28.09
C LEU A 15 -17.67 -0.64 -27.73
N THR A 16 -17.56 -0.59 -28.22
CA THR A 16 -16.70 -0.51 -27.87
C THR A 16 -16.41 -0.14 -26.89
N ALA A 17 -16.66 0.17 -26.77
CA ALA A 17 -16.39 0.62 -25.80
C ALA A 17 -16.16 0.02 -24.81
N VAL A 18 -16.34 -0.65 -24.87
CA VAL A 18 -16.24 -1.26 -23.96
C VAL A 18 -15.19 -1.36 -23.48
N SER A 19 -14.78 -1.41 -23.94
CA SER A 19 -13.85 -1.57 -23.48
C SER A 19 -13.29 -0.67 -22.91
N LEU A 20 -13.65 -0.13 -23.20
CA LEU A 20 -13.37 0.76 -22.69
C LEU A 20 -13.28 0.83 -21.56
N THR A 21 -13.56 0.10 -21.36
CA THR A 21 -13.59 0.06 -20.07
C THR A 21 -12.31 -0.17 -19.54
N ALA A 22 -11.93 0.63 -18.69
CA ALA A 22 -10.86 0.32 -17.81
C ALA A 22 -11.16 -1.00 -17.15
N PRO A 23 -10.17 -1.84 -17.01
CA PRO A 23 -10.34 -2.99 -16.17
C PRO A 23 -10.85 -2.51 -14.83
N ALA A 24 -11.79 -3.21 -14.30
CA ALA A 24 -12.28 -2.91 -12.98
C ALA A 24 -11.11 -2.95 -12.01
N ALA A 25 -11.07 -2.02 -11.12
CA ALA A 25 -10.12 -2.08 -10.03
C ALA A 25 -10.39 -3.34 -9.23
N ALA A 26 -9.34 -4.02 -8.80
CA ALA A 26 -9.51 -5.17 -7.93
C ALA A 26 -10.17 -4.73 -6.64
N ASP A 27 -11.07 -5.53 -6.12
CA ASP A 27 -11.71 -5.26 -4.84
C ASP A 27 -10.68 -5.30 -3.72
N PRO A 28 -10.81 -4.44 -2.73
CA PRO A 28 -9.98 -4.53 -1.54
C PRO A 28 -10.16 -5.90 -0.90
N GLN A 29 -9.05 -6.49 -0.48
CA GLN A 29 -9.07 -7.76 0.22
C GLN A 29 -8.97 -7.54 1.71
N LEU A 30 -9.57 -8.44 2.47
CA LEU A 30 -9.46 -8.40 3.91
C LEU A 30 -7.98 -8.49 4.28
N PHE A 31 -7.49 -7.49 4.96
CA PHE A 31 -6.10 -7.42 5.39
C PHE A 31 -5.95 -8.25 6.67
N ASN A 32 -5.84 -9.54 6.48
CA ASN A 32 -5.87 -10.47 7.59
C ASN A 32 -5.02 -11.69 7.27
N GLY A 33 -4.06 -11.97 8.11
CA GLY A 33 -3.18 -13.11 7.94
C GLY A 33 -1.73 -12.77 8.21
N LYS A 34 -0.86 -13.60 7.69
CA LYS A 34 0.58 -13.44 7.83
C LYS A 34 1.15 -13.00 6.49
N TYR A 35 2.00 -12.00 6.53
CA TYR A 35 2.56 -11.39 5.33
C TYR A 35 4.06 -11.22 5.42
N ASP A 36 4.75 -11.52 4.32
CA ASP A 36 6.16 -11.20 4.14
C ASP A 36 6.27 -9.96 3.25
N ILE A 37 7.41 -9.31 3.32
CA ILE A 37 7.72 -8.22 2.39
C ILE A 37 8.50 -8.82 1.24
N ALA A 38 8.01 -8.66 0.02
CA ALA A 38 8.67 -9.20 -1.16
C ALA A 38 10.09 -8.65 -1.27
N GLY A 39 11.04 -9.52 -1.51
CA GLY A 39 12.44 -9.16 -1.59
C GLY A 39 13.14 -9.00 -0.25
N GLY A 40 12.41 -9.14 0.84
CA GLY A 40 12.99 -9.08 2.17
C GLY A 40 13.39 -10.47 2.67
N SER A 41 13.77 -10.52 3.94
CA SER A 41 14.13 -11.78 4.59
C SER A 41 12.88 -12.54 5.02
N ASP A 42 12.86 -13.83 4.78
CA ASP A 42 11.77 -14.70 5.22
C ASP A 42 11.65 -14.78 6.74
N GLU A 43 12.67 -14.35 7.44
CA GLU A 43 12.65 -14.34 8.90
C GLU A 43 11.74 -13.26 9.47
N PHE A 44 11.37 -12.26 8.67
CA PHE A 44 10.59 -11.13 9.16
C PHE A 44 9.22 -11.13 8.50
N TYR A 45 8.20 -11.12 9.32
CA TYR A 45 6.83 -11.13 8.84
C TYR A 45 5.93 -10.29 9.74
N TRP A 46 4.79 -9.94 9.19
CA TRP A 46 3.74 -9.23 9.92
C TRP A 46 2.54 -10.13 10.08
N THR A 47 1.95 -10.10 11.25
CA THR A 47 0.63 -10.70 11.49
C THR A 47 -0.37 -9.58 11.54
N VAL A 48 -1.41 -9.66 10.73
CA VAL A 48 -2.39 -8.59 10.57
C VAL A 48 -3.77 -9.13 10.84
N GLN A 49 -4.57 -8.35 11.55
CA GLN A 49 -5.96 -8.68 11.83
C GLN A 49 -6.84 -7.50 11.49
N SER A 50 -7.79 -7.73 10.60
CA SER A 50 -8.80 -6.76 10.21
C SER A 50 -10.11 -7.49 9.99
N THR A 51 -11.22 -6.80 10.22
CA THR A 51 -12.56 -7.40 10.09
C THR A 51 -13.40 -6.73 9.02
N CYS A 52 -12.90 -5.70 8.36
CA CYS A 52 -13.65 -5.01 7.32
C CYS A 52 -12.72 -4.35 6.32
N VAL A 53 -13.28 -3.95 5.17
CA VAL A 53 -12.51 -3.41 4.04
C VAL A 53 -13.15 -2.15 3.44
N THR A 54 -13.84 -1.38 4.25
CA THR A 54 -14.41 -0.10 3.82
C THR A 54 -13.68 1.04 4.49
N ASP A 55 -13.83 2.24 3.97
CA ASP A 55 -13.18 3.42 4.54
C ASP A 55 -13.47 3.52 6.03
N GLY A 56 -12.44 3.80 6.80
CA GLY A 56 -12.53 3.87 8.25
C GLY A 56 -12.24 2.56 8.96
N CYS A 57 -12.17 1.45 8.23
CA CYS A 57 -11.78 0.18 8.85
C CYS A 57 -10.35 0.24 9.35
N THR A 58 -10.08 -0.52 10.39
CA THR A 58 -8.73 -0.59 10.96
C THR A 58 -8.18 -2.00 10.87
N ALA A 59 -6.86 -2.09 10.86
CA ALA A 59 -6.15 -3.35 10.90
C ALA A 59 -5.05 -3.27 11.95
N ASN A 60 -4.96 -4.27 12.78
CA ASN A 60 -3.91 -4.36 13.78
C ASN A 60 -2.75 -5.13 13.18
N ILE A 61 -1.58 -4.53 13.18
CA ILE A 61 -0.38 -5.10 12.58
C ILE A 61 0.61 -5.38 13.69
N MET A 62 1.16 -6.59 13.70
CA MET A 62 2.20 -6.99 14.64
C MET A 62 3.36 -7.55 13.84
N SER A 63 4.52 -6.96 14.00
CA SER A 63 5.75 -7.47 13.41
C SER A 63 6.43 -8.43 14.36
N ASN A 64 7.00 -9.51 13.84
CA ASN A 64 7.80 -10.40 14.67
C ASN A 64 9.11 -9.76 15.12
N ARG A 65 9.37 -8.53 14.68
CA ARG A 65 10.51 -7.73 15.17
C ARG A 65 10.14 -6.89 16.38
N GLY A 66 8.90 -6.97 16.84
CA GLY A 66 8.51 -6.36 18.11
C GLY A 66 7.75 -5.05 18.02
N TRP A 67 7.50 -4.52 16.83
CA TRP A 67 6.68 -3.33 16.72
C TRP A 67 5.23 -3.68 16.36
N THR A 68 4.33 -2.79 16.71
CA THR A 68 2.92 -2.90 16.37
C THR A 68 2.44 -1.58 15.79
N ALA A 69 1.38 -1.64 15.00
CA ALA A 69 0.75 -0.46 14.44
C ALA A 69 -0.72 -0.74 14.16
N VAL A 70 -1.49 0.35 14.04
CA VAL A 70 -2.89 0.26 13.62
C VAL A 70 -2.99 0.99 12.29
N ALA A 71 -3.37 0.26 11.26
CA ALA A 71 -3.60 0.84 9.95
C ALA A 71 -5.05 1.27 9.82
N THR A 72 -5.29 2.34 9.08
CA THR A 72 -6.64 2.81 8.77
C THR A 72 -6.81 2.77 7.26
N LEU A 73 -7.94 2.25 6.81
CA LEU A 73 -8.27 2.23 5.39
C LEU A 73 -8.89 3.56 5.00
N THR A 74 -8.25 4.27 4.10
CA THR A 74 -8.72 5.57 3.64
C THR A 74 -8.38 5.71 2.16
N GLY A 75 -9.40 6.01 1.35
CA GLY A 75 -9.19 6.20 -0.08
C GLY A 75 -8.62 4.98 -0.78
N GLY A 76 -8.97 3.79 -0.32
CA GLY A 76 -8.48 2.55 -0.92
C GLY A 76 -7.08 2.16 -0.50
N LYS A 77 -6.53 2.79 0.53
CA LYS A 77 -5.17 2.52 0.98
C LYS A 77 -5.15 2.29 2.48
N TRP A 78 -4.34 1.32 2.89
CA TRP A 78 -4.02 1.11 4.29
C TRP A 78 -2.86 2.02 4.67
N ASN A 79 -3.09 2.91 5.63
CA ASN A 79 -2.12 3.89 6.06
C ASN A 79 -1.77 3.68 7.52
N PHE A 80 -0.49 3.65 7.82
CA PHE A 80 -0.03 3.53 9.20
C PHE A 80 1.40 4.02 9.32
N ASN A 81 1.81 4.30 10.54
CA ASN A 81 3.15 4.77 10.84
C ASN A 81 3.81 3.87 11.88
N THR A 82 5.11 3.73 11.76
CA THR A 82 5.94 3.16 12.82
C THR A 82 7.10 4.10 13.03
N SER A 83 7.80 3.94 14.15
CA SER A 83 9.00 4.71 14.40
C SER A 83 10.10 3.80 14.91
N LYS A 84 11.34 4.19 14.62
CA LYS A 84 12.52 3.47 15.10
C LYS A 84 13.50 4.47 15.66
N PRO A 85 13.99 4.28 16.88
CA PRO A 85 15.06 5.12 17.40
C PRO A 85 16.36 4.75 16.72
N ASP A 86 17.24 5.72 16.54
CA ASP A 86 18.61 5.52 16.06
C ASP A 86 18.70 4.70 14.77
N ALA A 87 17.72 4.88 13.88
CA ALA A 87 17.62 4.05 12.69
C ALA A 87 18.11 4.73 11.41
N MET A 88 18.40 6.00 11.47
CA MET A 88 18.87 6.76 10.31
C MET A 88 20.23 7.38 10.65
N VAL A 89 21.17 7.27 9.72
CA VAL A 89 22.47 7.93 9.84
C VAL A 89 22.35 9.26 9.10
N CYS A 90 22.55 10.35 9.84
CA CYS A 90 22.52 11.68 9.27
C CYS A 90 23.80 11.98 8.50
N PRO A 91 23.79 13.02 7.62
CA PRO A 91 24.99 13.36 6.85
C PRO A 91 26.22 13.66 7.70
N ASP A 92 26.03 14.13 8.93
CA ASP A 92 27.13 14.42 9.84
C ASP A 92 27.62 13.20 10.63
N GLY A 93 27.07 12.02 10.33
CA GLY A 93 27.43 10.77 11.00
C GLY A 93 26.67 10.49 12.28
N SER A 94 25.84 11.39 12.74
CA SER A 94 25.02 11.13 13.92
C SER A 94 23.84 10.22 13.57
N PHE A 95 23.24 9.63 14.60
CA PHE A 95 22.04 8.79 14.42
C PHE A 95 20.80 9.58 14.82
N ALA A 96 19.71 9.32 14.12
CA ALA A 96 18.43 9.95 14.40
C ALA A 96 17.31 8.93 14.37
N PRO A 97 16.24 9.19 15.13
CA PRO A 97 15.04 8.37 14.99
C PRO A 97 14.39 8.64 13.65
N ILE A 98 13.67 7.66 13.12
CA ILE A 98 12.90 7.84 11.90
C ILE A 98 11.44 7.48 12.14
N ILE A 99 10.59 8.13 11.36
CA ILE A 99 9.20 7.77 11.25
C ILE A 99 9.04 7.09 9.90
N LEU A 100 8.47 5.89 9.91
CA LEU A 100 8.16 5.15 8.70
C LEU A 100 6.67 5.29 8.44
N ARG A 101 6.32 5.91 7.33
CA ARG A 101 4.93 6.07 6.91
C ARG A 101 4.65 5.11 5.79
N TYR A 102 3.67 4.25 6.00
CA TYR A 102 3.28 3.23 5.04
C TYR A 102 1.96 3.62 4.39
N SER A 103 1.89 3.44 3.09
CA SER A 103 0.65 3.61 2.35
C SER A 103 0.57 2.46 1.35
N LEU A 104 -0.35 1.53 1.59
CA LEU A 104 -0.48 0.30 0.82
C LEU A 104 -1.83 0.26 0.12
N ASP A 105 -1.83 -0.03 -1.17
CA ASP A 105 -3.07 -0.25 -1.91
C ASP A 105 -3.81 -1.44 -1.28
N ALA A 106 -5.09 -1.28 -1.00
CA ALA A 106 -5.85 -2.30 -0.27
C ALA A 106 -6.13 -3.55 -1.11
N ALA A 107 -6.05 -3.46 -2.42
CA ALA A 107 -6.29 -4.61 -3.28
C ALA A 107 -5.00 -5.39 -3.55
N SER A 108 -3.93 -4.70 -3.89
CA SER A 108 -2.67 -5.33 -4.29
C SER A 108 -1.68 -5.48 -3.16
N LEU A 109 -1.83 -4.71 -2.09
CA LEU A 109 -0.88 -4.60 -0.98
C LEU A 109 0.50 -4.16 -1.44
N THR A 110 0.53 -3.39 -2.52
CA THR A 110 1.73 -2.69 -2.96
C THR A 110 1.63 -1.25 -2.54
N GLY A 111 2.76 -0.62 -2.30
CA GLY A 111 2.73 0.78 -1.91
C GLY A 111 4.10 1.33 -1.65
N ILE A 112 4.14 2.35 -0.81
CA ILE A 112 5.33 3.13 -0.55
C ILE A 112 5.53 3.24 0.95
N VAL A 113 6.78 3.09 1.35
CA VAL A 113 7.23 3.43 2.71
C VAL A 113 8.05 4.68 2.61
N THR A 114 7.68 5.69 3.36
CA THR A 114 8.44 6.93 3.47
C THR A 114 9.17 6.93 4.79
N ALA A 115 10.50 7.00 4.74
CA ALA A 115 11.34 7.09 5.91
C ALA A 115 11.73 8.55 6.09
N ASP A 116 11.37 9.13 7.23
CA ASP A 116 11.51 10.55 7.48
C ASP A 116 12.21 10.74 8.84
N SER A 117 13.31 11.47 8.84
CA SER A 117 13.99 11.82 10.08
C SER A 117 13.21 12.85 10.90
N ASN A 118 12.16 13.42 10.32
CA ASN A 118 11.29 14.38 10.98
C ASN A 118 12.07 15.58 11.54
N GLY A 119 13.08 16.03 10.79
CA GLY A 119 13.88 17.18 11.18
C GLY A 119 15.02 16.88 12.17
N GLU A 120 15.16 15.62 12.57
CA GLU A 120 16.22 15.26 13.54
C GLU A 120 17.61 15.25 12.91
N CYS A 121 17.69 15.04 11.59
CA CYS A 121 18.95 15.21 10.88
C CYS A 121 19.10 16.63 10.40
N ALA A 122 20.31 17.15 10.40
CA ALA A 122 20.58 18.47 9.82
C ALA A 122 20.20 18.46 8.35
N GLY A 123 19.38 19.42 7.93
CA GLY A 123 18.88 19.49 6.57
C GLY A 123 17.71 18.58 6.25
N GLY A 124 17.31 17.73 7.18
CA GLY A 124 16.23 16.78 6.97
C GLY A 124 16.63 15.63 6.08
N GLN A 125 15.99 14.49 6.27
CA GLN A 125 16.18 13.31 5.43
C GLN A 125 14.83 12.67 5.19
N VAL A 126 14.44 12.53 3.92
CA VAL A 126 13.23 11.83 3.54
C VAL A 126 13.57 10.91 2.37
N THR A 127 13.28 9.63 2.51
CA THR A 127 13.47 8.67 1.44
C THR A 127 12.21 7.85 1.26
N GLN A 128 11.97 7.37 0.05
CA GLN A 128 10.82 6.55 -0.27
C GLN A 128 11.27 5.24 -0.89
N VAL A 129 10.62 4.16 -0.51
CA VAL A 129 10.89 2.82 -1.02
C VAL A 129 9.57 2.18 -1.37
N ALA A 130 9.52 1.56 -2.54
CA ALA A 130 8.35 0.77 -2.93
C ALA A 130 8.39 -0.56 -2.21
N ILE A 131 7.23 -1.02 -1.75
CA ILE A 131 7.13 -2.32 -1.10
C ILE A 131 5.93 -3.08 -1.63
N GLN A 132 5.97 -4.39 -1.45
CA GLN A 132 4.86 -5.27 -1.72
C GLN A 132 4.77 -6.30 -0.60
N LEU A 133 3.57 -6.50 -0.08
CA LEU A 133 3.32 -7.56 0.89
C LEU A 133 2.81 -8.79 0.17
N VAL A 134 3.27 -9.94 0.60
CA VAL A 134 2.85 -11.24 0.06
C VAL A 134 2.27 -12.05 1.20
N LYS A 135 1.06 -12.51 1.03
CA LYS A 135 0.40 -13.31 2.05
C LYS A 135 1.01 -14.70 2.07
N VAL A 136 1.39 -15.15 3.27
CA VAL A 136 2.06 -16.45 3.45
C VAL A 136 1.35 -17.35 4.46
N GLY A 137 0.30 -16.87 5.05
CA GLY A 137 -0.42 -17.70 6.01
C GLY A 137 -1.72 -17.13 6.53
#